data_992a7e951c265589b98bed57de479a90
#
_entry.id   992a7e951c265589b98bed57de479a90
#
_cell.length_a   1.000
_cell.length_b   1.000
_cell.length_c   1.000
_cell.angle_alpha   90.00
_cell.angle_beta   90.00
_cell.angle_gamma   90.00
#
_symmetry.space_group_name_H-M   'P 1'
#
loop_
_entity.id
_entity.type
_entity.pdbx_description
1 polymer ?
#
loop_
_entity_poly.entity_id
_entity_poly.type
_entity_poly.pdbx_seq_one_letter_code
_entity_poly.pdbx_strand_id
1 'polypeptide(L)'
;MDCLEVIEKRHSVRKYSDRPVEREILDAIVRVAETAPSSRNSHSSAFMIVEDRDTLDALSQMRDSGAALLSGAPAAIVVLGDETKTDLWVDNCAISATFVQLAVTAMDLCSCWVHCNGRPRLKAEPEGAKAEDYVRELLGIKEGLRPYCVVAIGYPEE
;
A
#
# COMPACT_ATOMS: atom_id res chain seq x y z
N MET A 1 -1.00 -6.10 22.12
CA MET A 1 -0.42 -4.73 22.15
C MET A 1 -1.55 -3.72 22.32
N ASP A 2 -1.34 -2.75 23.19
CA ASP A 2 -2.26 -1.62 23.22
C ASP A 2 -1.97 -0.64 22.05
N CYS A 3 -2.83 0.34 21.87
CA CYS A 3 -2.75 1.26 20.75
C CYS A 3 -1.44 2.07 20.74
N LEU A 4 -0.96 2.50 21.88
CA LEU A 4 0.27 3.29 21.99
C LEU A 4 1.49 2.44 21.63
N GLU A 5 1.54 1.21 22.10
CA GLU A 5 2.60 0.26 21.74
C GLU A 5 2.65 0.00 20.24
N VAL A 6 1.50 -0.14 19.58
CA VAL A 6 1.42 -0.32 18.13
C VAL A 6 2.02 0.87 17.41
N ILE A 7 1.62 2.09 17.81
CA ILE A 7 2.10 3.32 17.18
C ILE A 7 3.63 3.44 17.35
N GLU A 8 4.15 3.17 18.54
CA GLU A 8 5.57 3.26 18.85
C GLU A 8 6.41 2.20 18.11
N LYS A 9 5.89 0.99 17.98
CA LYS A 9 6.59 -0.13 17.33
C LYS A 9 6.59 -0.04 15.81
N ARG A 10 5.60 0.62 15.20
CA ARG A 10 5.54 0.74 13.74
C ARG A 10 6.82 1.40 13.20
N HIS A 11 7.49 0.73 12.30
CA HIS A 11 8.61 1.29 11.52
C HIS A 11 8.65 0.63 10.15
N SER A 12 9.33 1.22 9.19
CA SER A 12 9.47 0.65 7.84
C SER A 12 10.43 -0.51 7.84
N VAL A 13 9.95 -1.66 7.38
CA VAL A 13 10.75 -2.89 7.22
C VAL A 13 10.76 -3.26 5.74
N ARG A 14 11.96 -3.50 5.20
CA ARG A 14 12.17 -3.71 3.77
C ARG A 14 12.64 -5.11 3.41
N LYS A 15 12.78 -5.98 4.39
CA LYS A 15 13.14 -7.39 4.21
C LYS A 15 12.16 -8.25 4.97
N TYR A 16 11.69 -9.29 4.32
CA TYR A 16 10.63 -10.16 4.84
C TYR A 16 11.05 -11.61 4.75
N SER A 17 10.48 -12.45 5.63
CA SER A 17 10.62 -13.89 5.48
C SER A 17 9.79 -14.38 4.27
N ASP A 18 10.06 -15.59 3.80
CA ASP A 18 9.32 -16.21 2.70
C ASP A 18 7.94 -16.74 3.12
N ARG A 19 7.60 -16.65 4.40
CA ARG A 19 6.33 -17.14 4.94
C ARG A 19 5.16 -16.36 4.30
N PRO A 20 4.20 -17.06 3.68
CA PRO A 20 2.98 -16.40 3.18
C PRO A 20 2.19 -15.77 4.32
N VAL A 21 1.55 -14.64 4.03
CA VAL A 21 0.61 -14.01 4.96
C VAL A 21 -0.77 -14.63 4.71
N GLU A 22 -1.41 -15.09 5.78
CA GLU A 22 -2.72 -15.72 5.70
C GLU A 22 -3.76 -14.71 5.16
N ARG A 23 -4.61 -15.16 4.23
CA ARG A 23 -5.60 -14.29 3.58
C ARG A 23 -6.55 -13.65 4.60
N GLU A 24 -6.92 -14.38 5.63
CA GLU A 24 -7.80 -13.89 6.71
C GLU A 24 -7.17 -12.69 7.44
N ILE A 25 -5.86 -12.68 7.59
CA ILE A 25 -5.12 -11.57 8.20
C ILE A 25 -5.15 -10.36 7.27
N LEU A 26 -4.90 -10.56 5.97
CA LEU A 26 -4.96 -9.48 4.98
C LEU A 26 -6.37 -8.87 4.91
N ASP A 27 -7.40 -9.70 4.91
CA ASP A 27 -8.79 -9.24 4.93
C ASP A 27 -9.11 -8.45 6.20
N ALA A 28 -8.58 -8.88 7.36
CA ALA A 28 -8.75 -8.16 8.62
C ALA A 28 -8.07 -6.79 8.59
N ILE A 29 -6.88 -6.70 8.00
CA ILE A 29 -6.17 -5.43 7.82
C ILE A 29 -6.99 -4.46 6.97
N VAL A 30 -7.57 -4.93 5.87
CA VAL A 30 -8.43 -4.11 5.01
C VAL A 30 -9.66 -3.62 5.79
N ARG A 31 -10.33 -4.51 6.54
CA ARG A 31 -11.49 -4.10 7.36
C ARG A 31 -11.13 -3.00 8.36
N VAL A 32 -9.98 -3.09 9.00
CA VAL A 32 -9.51 -2.03 9.92
C VAL A 32 -9.24 -0.73 9.14
N ALA A 33 -8.59 -0.82 8.00
CA ALA A 33 -8.27 0.36 7.18
C ALA A 33 -9.55 1.06 6.67
N GLU A 34 -10.62 0.32 6.41
CA GLU A 34 -11.92 0.86 6.01
C GLU A 34 -12.58 1.70 7.11
N THR A 35 -12.18 1.53 8.37
CA THR A 35 -12.68 2.33 9.50
C THR A 35 -11.97 3.67 9.66
N ALA A 36 -10.92 3.94 8.87
CA ALA A 36 -10.18 5.18 8.96
C ALA A 36 -11.10 6.39 8.73
N PRO A 37 -10.88 7.49 9.45
CA PRO A 37 -11.66 8.71 9.20
C PRO A 37 -11.40 9.22 7.78
N SER A 38 -12.42 9.79 7.18
CA SER A 38 -12.35 10.39 5.86
C SER A 38 -13.09 11.73 5.84
N SER A 39 -12.67 12.62 4.95
CA SER A 39 -13.30 13.92 4.80
C SER A 39 -14.79 13.76 4.51
N ARG A 40 -15.66 14.45 5.27
CA ARG A 40 -17.11 14.36 5.15
C ARG A 40 -17.67 12.94 5.18
N ASN A 41 -16.95 12.01 5.81
CA ASN A 41 -17.29 10.58 5.84
C ASN A 41 -17.48 9.98 4.43
N SER A 42 -16.68 10.44 3.49
CA SER A 42 -16.80 10.09 2.06
C SER A 42 -16.40 8.65 1.73
N HIS A 43 -15.61 8.01 2.58
CA HIS A 43 -15.06 6.67 2.33
C HIS A 43 -14.46 6.55 0.92
N SER A 44 -13.64 7.53 0.54
CA SER A 44 -13.06 7.61 -0.81
C SER A 44 -11.91 6.63 -1.05
N SER A 45 -11.38 6.00 -0.01
CA SER A 45 -10.30 5.02 -0.16
C SER A 45 -10.85 3.65 -0.54
N ALA A 46 -10.11 2.94 -1.39
CA ALA A 46 -10.35 1.55 -1.73
C ALA A 46 -9.03 0.78 -1.61
N PHE A 47 -9.13 -0.54 -1.48
CA PHE A 47 -7.96 -1.39 -1.22
C PHE A 47 -7.96 -2.59 -2.14
N MET A 48 -6.79 -2.96 -2.62
CA MET A 48 -6.60 -4.17 -3.43
C MET A 48 -5.49 -5.01 -2.81
N ILE A 49 -5.80 -6.25 -2.45
CA ILE A 49 -4.82 -7.21 -1.92
C ILE A 49 -4.11 -7.86 -3.10
N VAL A 50 -2.78 -7.91 -3.05
CA VAL A 50 -1.94 -8.56 -4.05
C VAL A 50 -1.08 -9.62 -3.36
N GLU A 51 -1.21 -10.87 -3.77
CA GLU A 51 -0.47 -12.02 -3.24
C GLU A 51 0.29 -12.78 -4.33
N ASP A 52 -0.05 -12.53 -5.60
CA ASP A 52 0.57 -13.18 -6.74
C ASP A 52 2.02 -12.75 -6.91
N ARG A 53 2.94 -13.72 -6.96
CA ARG A 53 4.38 -13.44 -7.04
C ARG A 53 4.74 -12.63 -8.29
N ASP A 54 4.19 -13.00 -9.43
CA ASP A 54 4.51 -12.31 -10.68
C ASP A 54 4.02 -10.86 -10.66
N THR A 55 2.86 -10.61 -10.07
CA THR A 55 2.30 -9.26 -9.91
C THR A 55 3.13 -8.43 -8.94
N LEU A 56 3.57 -9.01 -7.82
CA LEU A 56 4.46 -8.33 -6.85
C LEU A 56 5.81 -7.98 -7.49
N ASP A 57 6.38 -8.89 -8.28
CA ASP A 57 7.61 -8.64 -9.02
C ASP A 57 7.43 -7.51 -10.04
N ALA A 58 6.30 -7.49 -10.75
CA ALA A 58 5.97 -6.41 -11.68
C ALA A 58 5.79 -5.07 -10.94
N LEU A 59 5.11 -5.06 -9.78
CA LEU A 59 4.97 -3.85 -8.96
C LEU A 59 6.32 -3.30 -8.48
N SER A 60 7.31 -4.16 -8.24
CA SER A 60 8.65 -3.72 -7.86
C SER A 60 9.34 -2.88 -8.93
N GLN A 61 8.85 -2.95 -10.18
CA GLN A 61 9.34 -2.20 -11.32
C GLN A 61 8.62 -0.87 -11.54
N MET A 62 7.67 -0.49 -10.68
CA MET A 62 6.91 0.76 -10.87
C MET A 62 7.79 2.01 -10.73
N ARG A 63 8.90 1.90 -10.02
CA ARG A 63 9.91 2.95 -9.86
C ARG A 63 11.29 2.33 -9.83
N ASP A 64 12.28 3.03 -10.37
CA ASP A 64 13.68 2.62 -10.32
C ASP A 64 14.35 2.85 -8.95
N SER A 65 13.62 3.46 -8.01
CA SER A 65 14.11 3.79 -6.66
C SER A 65 12.99 3.60 -5.65
N GLY A 66 13.26 2.81 -4.61
CA GLY A 66 12.35 2.64 -3.47
C GLY A 66 11.24 1.60 -3.63
N ALA A 67 11.12 0.92 -4.77
CA ALA A 67 10.08 -0.08 -5.02
C ALA A 67 10.60 -1.53 -5.02
N ALA A 68 11.89 -1.74 -5.12
CA ALA A 68 12.49 -3.06 -5.27
C ALA A 68 12.10 -4.04 -4.15
N LEU A 69 11.82 -3.54 -2.95
CA LEU A 69 11.44 -4.36 -1.80
C LEU A 69 10.16 -5.17 -2.03
N LEU A 70 9.30 -4.76 -2.96
CA LEU A 70 8.06 -5.47 -3.29
C LEU A 70 8.32 -6.86 -3.89
N SER A 71 9.46 -7.07 -4.55
CA SER A 71 9.82 -8.39 -5.07
C SER A 71 10.14 -9.41 -3.97
N GLY A 72 10.48 -8.93 -2.76
CA GLY A 72 10.75 -9.79 -1.60
C GLY A 72 9.57 -9.89 -0.63
N ALA A 73 8.48 -9.19 -0.86
CA ALA A 73 7.31 -9.20 0.01
C ALA A 73 6.36 -10.34 -0.39
N PRO A 74 5.81 -11.10 0.58
CA PRO A 74 4.82 -12.14 0.28
C PRO A 74 3.44 -11.58 -0.06
N ALA A 75 3.15 -10.35 0.29
CA ALA A 75 1.87 -9.70 0.01
C ALA A 75 2.03 -8.18 -0.04
N ALA A 76 1.03 -7.52 -0.61
CA ALA A 76 0.90 -6.07 -0.58
C ALA A 76 -0.57 -5.66 -0.57
N ILE A 77 -0.84 -4.46 -0.07
CA ILE A 77 -2.13 -3.81 -0.20
C ILE A 77 -1.93 -2.51 -0.99
N VAL A 78 -2.61 -2.40 -2.12
CA VAL A 78 -2.63 -1.18 -2.92
C VAL A 78 -3.73 -0.28 -2.37
N VAL A 79 -3.36 0.95 -2.02
CA VAL A 79 -4.31 1.96 -1.55
C VAL A 79 -4.70 2.83 -2.74
N LEU A 80 -6.00 2.89 -3.00
CA LEU A 80 -6.60 3.61 -4.11
C LEU A 80 -7.50 4.72 -3.57
N GLY A 81 -7.61 5.81 -4.31
CA GLY A 81 -8.54 6.89 -3.98
C GLY A 81 -9.57 7.11 -5.07
N ASP A 82 -10.83 7.29 -4.68
CA ASP A 82 -11.90 7.66 -5.59
C ASP A 82 -12.00 9.19 -5.64
N GLU A 83 -11.40 9.77 -6.68
CA GLU A 83 -11.38 11.22 -6.87
C GLU A 83 -12.76 11.81 -7.20
N THR A 84 -13.73 10.98 -7.55
CA THR A 84 -15.09 11.43 -7.83
C THR A 84 -15.90 11.71 -6.56
N LYS A 85 -15.48 11.14 -5.42
CA LYS A 85 -16.18 11.30 -4.13
C LYS A 85 -15.78 12.56 -3.38
N THR A 86 -14.53 13.00 -3.53
CA THR A 86 -14.00 14.17 -2.81
C THR A 86 -12.69 14.62 -3.44
N ASP A 87 -12.42 15.92 -3.38
CA ASP A 87 -11.11 16.49 -3.74
C ASP A 87 -10.02 16.20 -2.71
N LEU A 88 -10.40 15.74 -1.49
CA LEU A 88 -9.46 15.35 -0.43
C LEU A 88 -9.10 13.87 -0.46
N TRP A 89 -9.25 13.21 -1.60
CA TRP A 89 -8.96 11.79 -1.72
C TRP A 89 -7.49 11.44 -1.42
N VAL A 90 -6.56 12.33 -1.70
CA VAL A 90 -5.13 12.15 -1.38
C VAL A 90 -4.93 12.09 0.13
N ASP A 91 -5.51 13.05 0.86
CA ASP A 91 -5.41 13.09 2.32
C ASP A 91 -6.06 11.84 2.94
N ASN A 92 -7.22 11.45 2.42
CA ASN A 92 -7.92 10.25 2.89
C ASN A 92 -7.09 8.98 2.65
N CYS A 93 -6.42 8.87 1.49
CA CYS A 93 -5.52 7.76 1.20
C CYS A 93 -4.33 7.70 2.17
N ALA A 94 -3.76 8.85 2.53
CA ALA A 94 -2.64 8.90 3.49
C ALA A 94 -3.07 8.39 4.87
N ILE A 95 -4.26 8.77 5.31
CA ILE A 95 -4.84 8.28 6.57
C ILE A 95 -5.08 6.77 6.48
N SER A 96 -5.71 6.31 5.41
CA SER A 96 -6.02 4.89 5.21
C SER A 96 -4.75 4.03 5.15
N ALA A 97 -3.71 4.48 4.46
CA ALA A 97 -2.43 3.78 4.38
C ALA A 97 -1.76 3.68 5.76
N THR A 98 -1.87 4.73 6.58
CA THR A 98 -1.38 4.71 7.95
C THR A 98 -2.14 3.67 8.79
N PHE A 99 -3.46 3.58 8.63
CA PHE A 99 -4.26 2.55 9.32
C PHE A 99 -3.86 1.13 8.88
N VAL A 100 -3.56 0.93 7.59
CA VAL A 100 -3.00 -0.35 7.11
C VAL A 100 -1.73 -0.69 7.89
N GLN A 101 -0.79 0.24 7.98
CA GLN A 101 0.48 0.01 8.66
C GLN A 101 0.31 -0.27 10.16
N LEU A 102 -0.59 0.43 10.83
CA LEU A 102 -0.88 0.20 12.25
C LEU A 102 -1.52 -1.18 12.47
N ALA A 103 -2.47 -1.57 11.63
CA ALA A 103 -3.10 -2.89 11.70
C ALA A 103 -2.07 -4.02 11.47
N VAL A 104 -1.17 -3.84 10.50
CA VAL A 104 -0.07 -4.77 10.23
C VAL A 104 0.80 -4.95 11.49
N THR A 105 1.20 -3.86 12.10
CA THR A 105 2.02 -3.90 13.33
C THR A 105 1.29 -4.57 14.48
N ALA A 106 -0.01 -4.27 14.64
CA ALA A 106 -0.86 -4.87 15.69
C ALA A 106 -0.99 -6.39 15.56
N MET A 107 -0.79 -6.93 14.36
CA MET A 107 -0.86 -8.37 14.05
C MET A 107 0.53 -9.03 13.99
N ASP A 108 1.55 -8.38 14.54
CA ASP A 108 2.93 -8.87 14.58
C ASP A 108 3.57 -9.10 13.20
N LEU A 109 3.08 -8.36 12.20
CA LEU A 109 3.64 -8.29 10.87
C LEU A 109 4.46 -7.00 10.71
N CYS A 110 5.14 -6.89 9.59
CA CYS A 110 5.89 -5.69 9.23
C CYS A 110 5.51 -5.20 7.84
N SER A 111 5.75 -3.93 7.58
CA SER A 111 5.36 -3.28 6.34
C SER A 111 6.31 -2.18 5.91
N CYS A 112 6.19 -1.80 4.64
CA CYS A 112 6.83 -0.60 4.11
C CYS A 112 5.91 0.05 3.09
N TRP A 113 5.74 1.36 3.22
CA TRP A 113 4.96 2.18 2.28
C TRP A 113 5.82 2.48 1.03
N VAL A 114 5.32 2.08 -0.13
CA VAL A 114 5.95 2.36 -1.42
C VAL A 114 5.04 3.31 -2.20
N HIS A 115 5.46 4.57 -2.32
CA HIS A 115 4.63 5.61 -2.90
C HIS A 115 4.63 5.58 -4.42
N CYS A 116 3.47 5.78 -5.06
CA CYS A 116 3.36 5.87 -6.52
C CYS A 116 2.70 7.17 -7.01
N ASN A 117 1.73 7.72 -6.29
CA ASN A 117 1.06 8.95 -6.69
C ASN A 117 2.03 10.12 -6.78
N GLY A 118 2.04 10.83 -7.91
CA GLY A 118 2.91 11.98 -8.10
C GLY A 118 4.39 11.66 -8.28
N ARG A 119 4.74 10.39 -8.52
CA ARG A 119 6.14 9.97 -8.70
C ARG A 119 6.41 9.50 -10.12
N PRO A 120 7.58 9.85 -10.69
CA PRO A 120 8.02 9.30 -11.97
C PRO A 120 8.47 7.85 -11.80
N ARG A 121 8.42 7.08 -12.88
CA ARG A 121 9.00 5.74 -12.91
C ARG A 121 10.53 5.78 -12.84
N LEU A 122 11.13 6.72 -13.57
CA LEU A 122 12.59 6.88 -13.63
C LEU A 122 12.98 8.21 -12.97
N LYS A 123 13.83 8.14 -11.99
CA LYS A 123 14.32 9.32 -11.26
C LYS A 123 14.98 10.35 -12.18
N ALA A 124 15.68 9.85 -13.22
CA ALA A 124 16.34 10.71 -14.20
C ALA A 124 15.37 11.37 -15.19
N GLU A 125 14.11 10.95 -15.23
CA GLU A 125 13.07 11.47 -16.12
C GLU A 125 11.83 11.93 -15.29
N PRO A 126 11.95 13.01 -14.52
CA PRO A 126 10.88 13.42 -13.59
C PRO A 126 9.58 13.81 -14.31
N GLU A 127 9.65 14.23 -15.59
CA GLU A 127 8.49 14.55 -16.41
C GLU A 127 8.08 13.39 -17.35
N GLY A 128 8.74 12.24 -17.23
CA GLY A 128 8.47 11.05 -18.05
C GLY A 128 7.28 10.23 -17.53
N ALA A 129 7.32 8.93 -17.84
CA ALA A 129 6.28 7.98 -17.42
C ALA A 129 6.06 8.02 -15.89
N LYS A 130 4.80 7.89 -15.47
CA LYS A 130 4.39 7.98 -14.07
C LYS A 130 4.19 6.60 -13.46
N ALA A 131 4.61 6.44 -12.21
CA ALA A 131 4.40 5.20 -11.45
C ALA A 131 2.90 4.89 -11.30
N GLU A 132 2.07 5.91 -11.07
CA GLU A 132 0.61 5.75 -10.97
C GLU A 132 0.03 5.08 -12.21
N ASP A 133 0.42 5.52 -13.40
CA ASP A 133 -0.08 4.98 -14.67
C ASP A 133 0.39 3.54 -14.88
N TYR A 134 1.62 3.25 -14.50
CA TYR A 134 2.16 1.89 -14.54
C TYR A 134 1.36 0.94 -13.64
N VAL A 135 1.08 1.33 -12.41
CA VAL A 135 0.29 0.53 -11.46
C VAL A 135 -1.14 0.35 -11.97
N ARG A 136 -1.75 1.40 -12.50
CA ARG A 136 -3.09 1.36 -13.09
C ARG A 136 -3.17 0.31 -14.19
N GLU A 137 -2.26 0.35 -15.14
CA GLU A 137 -2.24 -0.56 -16.29
C GLU A 137 -1.98 -2.01 -15.84
N LEU A 138 -0.98 -2.20 -14.97
CA LEU A 138 -0.62 -3.52 -14.45
C LEU A 138 -1.80 -4.21 -13.75
N LEU A 139 -2.53 -3.48 -12.92
CA LEU A 139 -3.60 -4.03 -12.09
C LEU A 139 -5.00 -3.90 -12.71
N GLY A 140 -5.12 -3.29 -13.88
CA GLY A 140 -6.40 -3.08 -14.54
C GLY A 140 -7.35 -2.18 -13.74
N ILE A 141 -6.83 -1.14 -13.09
CA ILE A 141 -7.61 -0.26 -12.24
C ILE A 141 -8.47 0.65 -13.12
N LYS A 142 -9.80 0.64 -12.85
CA LYS A 142 -10.76 1.42 -13.62
C LYS A 142 -10.59 2.92 -13.43
N GLU A 143 -11.08 3.69 -14.40
CA GLU A 143 -11.16 5.15 -14.31
C GLU A 143 -11.94 5.60 -13.08
N GLY A 144 -11.52 6.72 -12.48
CA GLY A 144 -12.11 7.24 -11.24
C GLY A 144 -11.39 6.78 -9.98
N LEU A 145 -10.78 5.60 -10.00
CA LEU A 145 -9.90 5.14 -8.91
C LEU A 145 -8.45 5.47 -9.27
N ARG A 146 -7.75 6.05 -8.32
CA ARG A 146 -6.36 6.47 -8.51
C ARG A 146 -5.42 5.73 -7.58
N PRO A 147 -4.41 5.02 -8.11
CA PRO A 147 -3.35 4.43 -7.28
C PRO A 147 -2.62 5.50 -6.46
N TYR A 148 -2.56 5.29 -5.15
CA TYR A 148 -1.91 6.23 -4.24
C TYR A 148 -0.57 5.70 -3.75
N CYS A 149 -0.57 4.53 -3.13
CA CYS A 149 0.63 3.85 -2.69
C CYS A 149 0.41 2.34 -2.63
N VAL A 150 1.50 1.60 -2.48
CA VAL A 150 1.50 0.16 -2.27
C VAL A 150 2.18 -0.11 -0.94
N VAL A 151 1.50 -0.77 -0.02
CA VAL A 151 2.06 -1.16 1.27
C VAL A 151 2.49 -2.61 1.20
N ALA A 152 3.80 -2.85 1.18
CA ALA A 152 4.36 -4.20 1.26
C ALA A 152 4.15 -4.78 2.65
N ILE A 153 3.79 -6.04 2.76
CA ILE A 153 3.45 -6.71 4.02
C ILE A 153 4.10 -8.09 4.08
N GLY A 154 4.63 -8.44 5.23
CA GLY A 154 5.19 -9.75 5.46
C GLY A 154 5.54 -10.00 6.93
N TYR A 155 5.99 -11.20 7.21
CA TYR A 155 6.59 -11.53 8.50
C TYR A 155 8.04 -11.05 8.53
N PRO A 156 8.56 -10.63 9.68
CA PRO A 156 9.96 -10.21 9.78
C PRO A 156 10.88 -11.40 9.49
N GLU A 157 12.07 -11.12 8.98
CA GLU A 157 13.14 -12.14 8.93
C GLU A 157 13.52 -12.57 10.36
N GLU A 158 13.83 -13.85 10.54
CA GLU A 158 14.33 -14.40 11.80
C GLU A 158 15.79 -13.99 12.06
#